data_542ce18c8c370f0a263378009fccd7ee
#
_entry.id   542ce18c8c370f0a263378009fccd7ee
#
_cell.length_a   1.000
_cell.length_b   1.000
_cell.length_c   1.000
_cell.angle_alpha   90.00
_cell.angle_beta   90.00
_cell.angle_gamma   90.00
#
_symmetry.space_group_name_H-M   'P 1'
#
loop_
_entity.id
_entity.type
_entity.pdbx_description
1 polymer ?
#
loop_
_entity_poly.entity_id
_entity_poly.type
_entity_poly.pdbx_seq_one_letter_code
_entity_poly.pdbx_strand_id
1 'polypeptide(L)'
;DRQIEVGLPDVKERKEIFDVHLKNLKLDDKLDREFLAKQTPGFAGADIANVCNEAALIAARNNKDSVTQEDFLSAIDRIVGGLERRNMPMSPEERRSTAIHEAGHAVVMWRLKNCDSVLKVTIIPRGRSLGATWYLPEERANHNVEHFMHKMAGMLGGRIAEQQLMGITSTGALNDLERTSQMAYAMVAYYGMSPKVGNISFYDSSGQRDMFTKPFSERTAELIDDEVRRIVDEAVAMATEIIERDR
;
A
#
# COMPACT_ATOMS: atom_id res chain seq x y z
N ASP A 1 27.13 16.97 -21.06
CA ASP A 1 26.74 17.03 -19.64
C ASP A 1 26.44 15.62 -19.17
N ARG A 2 26.95 15.26 -17.98
CA ARG A 2 26.67 13.96 -17.36
C ARG A 2 25.40 14.10 -16.54
N GLN A 3 24.38 13.27 -16.80
CA GLN A 3 23.21 13.11 -15.94
C GLN A 3 23.56 12.06 -14.87
N ILE A 4 23.35 12.41 -13.62
CA ILE A 4 23.51 11.52 -12.46
C ILE A 4 22.10 11.27 -11.94
N GLU A 5 21.66 10.03 -12.03
CA GLU A 5 20.40 9.61 -11.42
C GLU A 5 20.60 9.40 -9.90
N VAL A 6 19.77 10.02 -9.11
CA VAL A 6 19.71 9.84 -7.65
C VAL A 6 18.42 9.09 -7.33
N GLY A 7 18.56 7.81 -7.04
CA GLY A 7 17.43 6.95 -6.65
C GLY A 7 16.95 7.21 -5.22
N LEU A 8 15.85 6.53 -4.85
CA LEU A 8 15.40 6.51 -3.45
C LEU A 8 16.38 5.70 -2.60
N PRO A 9 16.62 6.10 -1.32
CA PRO A 9 17.55 5.43 -0.45
C PRO A 9 17.06 4.04 -0.03
N ASP A 10 17.96 3.07 0.03
CA ASP A 10 17.72 1.76 0.63
C ASP A 10 17.59 1.83 2.16
N VAL A 11 17.30 0.71 2.84
CA VAL A 11 17.09 0.68 4.29
C VAL A 11 18.34 1.13 5.08
N LYS A 12 19.55 0.86 4.58
CA LYS A 12 20.79 1.27 5.24
C LYS A 12 21.04 2.76 5.08
N GLU A 13 20.85 3.25 3.88
CA GLU A 13 20.95 4.67 3.55
C GLU A 13 19.90 5.49 4.32
N ARG A 14 18.65 4.99 4.44
CA ARG A 14 17.64 5.64 5.27
C ARG A 14 18.05 5.73 6.73
N LYS A 15 18.68 4.68 7.29
CA LYS A 15 19.20 4.72 8.65
C LYS A 15 20.28 5.80 8.80
N GLU A 16 21.20 5.92 7.84
CA GLU A 16 22.24 6.96 7.86
C GLU A 16 21.62 8.37 7.75
N ILE A 17 20.56 8.52 6.94
CA ILE A 17 19.81 9.78 6.84
C ILE A 17 19.12 10.11 8.18
N PHE A 18 18.51 9.11 8.86
CA PHE A 18 18.01 9.31 10.22
C PHE A 18 19.11 9.76 11.16
N ASP A 19 20.30 9.13 11.12
CA ASP A 19 21.44 9.51 11.97
C ASP A 19 21.86 10.97 11.80
N VAL A 20 21.72 11.52 10.59
CA VAL A 20 21.99 12.95 10.33
C VAL A 20 20.94 13.85 10.99
N HIS A 21 19.64 13.56 10.76
CA HIS A 21 18.55 14.42 11.24
C HIS A 21 18.26 14.28 12.74
N LEU A 22 18.68 13.18 13.37
CA LEU A 22 18.51 12.93 14.80
C LEU A 22 19.55 13.62 15.68
N LYS A 23 20.68 14.13 15.12
CA LYS A 23 21.81 14.71 15.89
C LYS A 23 21.41 15.81 16.85
N ASN A 24 20.43 16.62 16.47
CA ASN A 24 20.02 17.81 17.24
C ASN A 24 18.79 17.57 18.12
N LEU A 25 18.30 16.33 18.22
CA LEU A 25 17.14 15.97 19.00
C LEU A 25 17.56 15.27 20.29
N LYS A 26 16.87 15.58 21.38
CA LYS A 26 16.99 14.85 22.63
C LYS A 26 16.17 13.57 22.52
N LEU A 27 16.82 12.43 22.34
CA LEU A 27 16.22 11.15 22.06
C LEU A 27 16.10 10.31 23.34
N ASP A 28 15.12 9.41 23.35
CA ASP A 28 15.05 8.33 24.32
C ASP A 28 16.16 7.30 24.06
N ASP A 29 16.79 6.77 25.12
CA ASP A 29 17.90 5.81 25.02
C ASP A 29 17.51 4.48 24.35
N LYS A 30 16.22 4.16 24.30
CA LYS A 30 15.70 2.94 23.70
C LYS A 30 15.30 3.09 22.24
N LEU A 31 15.59 4.25 21.61
CA LEU A 31 15.22 4.48 20.22
C LEU A 31 15.99 3.55 19.26
N ASP A 32 15.25 2.70 18.56
CA ASP A 32 15.78 1.81 17.53
C ASP A 32 15.72 2.48 16.14
N ARG A 33 16.89 2.97 15.70
CA ARG A 33 17.03 3.67 14.40
C ARG A 33 16.93 2.73 13.21
N GLU A 34 17.33 1.47 13.37
CA GLU A 34 17.19 0.47 12.32
C GLU A 34 15.71 0.12 12.11
N PHE A 35 14.98 0.00 13.20
CA PHE A 35 13.54 -0.17 13.14
C PHE A 35 12.87 1.02 12.42
N LEU A 36 13.24 2.28 12.73
CA LEU A 36 12.68 3.45 12.04
C LEU A 36 12.95 3.41 10.53
N ALA A 37 14.17 3.04 10.11
CA ALA A 37 14.51 2.89 8.70
C ALA A 37 13.67 1.80 8.00
N LYS A 38 13.36 0.71 8.70
CA LYS A 38 12.46 -0.35 8.20
C LYS A 38 11.01 0.11 8.11
N GLN A 39 10.57 1.06 8.95
CA GLN A 39 9.20 1.61 8.95
C GLN A 39 8.96 2.68 7.89
N THR A 40 9.98 3.10 7.14
CA THR A 40 9.91 4.18 6.14
C THR A 40 10.35 3.74 4.73
N PRO A 41 9.80 2.61 4.18
CA PRO A 41 10.14 2.20 2.83
C PRO A 41 9.67 3.24 1.81
N GLY A 42 10.51 3.50 0.80
CA GLY A 42 10.20 4.47 -0.26
C GLY A 42 10.29 5.94 0.15
N PHE A 43 10.72 6.25 1.37
CA PHE A 43 10.92 7.63 1.82
C PHE A 43 12.24 8.19 1.25
N ALA A 44 12.15 9.41 0.74
CA ALA A 44 13.33 10.22 0.40
C ALA A 44 13.93 10.90 1.65
N GLY A 45 15.11 11.48 1.51
CA GLY A 45 15.75 12.21 2.62
C GLY A 45 14.89 13.34 3.18
N ALA A 46 14.13 14.03 2.33
CA ALA A 46 13.19 15.07 2.74
C ALA A 46 12.04 14.54 3.60
N ASP A 47 11.52 13.34 3.27
CA ASP A 47 10.44 12.69 4.04
C ASP A 47 10.95 12.29 5.42
N ILE A 48 12.18 11.76 5.51
CA ILE A 48 12.82 11.39 6.78
C ILE A 48 13.06 12.63 7.65
N ALA A 49 13.53 13.73 7.06
CA ALA A 49 13.68 15.00 7.76
C ALA A 49 12.34 15.48 8.33
N ASN A 50 11.26 15.38 7.55
CA ASN A 50 9.91 15.72 7.99
C ASN A 50 9.42 14.82 9.13
N VAL A 51 9.69 13.50 9.07
CA VAL A 51 9.39 12.55 10.17
C VAL A 51 10.09 12.98 11.46
N CYS A 52 11.38 13.31 11.40
CA CYS A 52 12.15 13.75 12.56
C CYS A 52 11.58 15.03 13.19
N ASN A 53 11.23 16.00 12.35
CA ASN A 53 10.63 17.25 12.79
C ASN A 53 9.25 17.04 13.42
N GLU A 54 8.39 16.27 12.76
CA GLU A 54 7.04 15.99 13.27
C GLU A 54 7.06 15.17 14.58
N ALA A 55 7.98 14.19 14.71
CA ALA A 55 8.16 13.45 15.96
C ALA A 55 8.57 14.37 17.12
N ALA A 56 9.48 15.30 16.86
CA ALA A 56 9.87 16.31 17.87
C ALA A 56 8.70 17.22 18.27
N LEU A 57 7.86 17.64 17.31
CA LEU A 57 6.65 18.42 17.57
C LEU A 57 5.62 17.62 18.39
N ILE A 58 5.46 16.31 18.11
CA ILE A 58 4.57 15.44 18.87
C ILE A 58 5.06 15.30 20.31
N ALA A 59 6.35 15.05 20.53
CA ALA A 59 6.94 14.96 21.86
C ALA A 59 6.76 16.28 22.64
N ALA A 60 7.01 17.43 22.01
CA ALA A 60 6.84 18.74 22.60
C ALA A 60 5.37 19.02 23.00
N ARG A 61 4.40 18.69 22.16
CA ARG A 61 2.97 18.83 22.46
C ARG A 61 2.52 17.96 23.64
N ASN A 62 3.19 16.83 23.84
CA ASN A 62 2.92 15.90 24.92
C ASN A 62 3.76 16.21 26.18
N ASN A 63 4.49 17.34 26.19
CA ASN A 63 5.38 17.78 27.28
C ASN A 63 6.40 16.71 27.68
N LYS A 64 6.93 15.95 26.70
CA LYS A 64 7.99 14.96 26.91
C LYS A 64 9.36 15.61 26.92
N ASP A 65 10.27 15.10 27.73
CA ASP A 65 11.67 15.57 27.81
C ASP A 65 12.56 15.06 26.68
N SER A 66 12.13 13.98 26.00
CA SER A 66 12.84 13.33 24.90
C SER A 66 11.85 12.77 23.89
N VAL A 67 12.33 12.61 22.64
CA VAL A 67 11.54 12.01 21.55
C VAL A 67 11.65 10.50 21.63
N THR A 68 10.51 9.83 21.73
CA THR A 68 10.43 8.38 21.87
C THR A 68 10.12 7.68 20.55
N GLN A 69 10.31 6.36 20.50
CA GLN A 69 9.91 5.51 19.37
C GLN A 69 8.44 5.70 18.97
N GLU A 70 7.54 5.85 19.93
CA GLU A 70 6.11 6.07 19.70
C GLU A 70 5.82 7.41 19.01
N ASP A 71 6.59 8.45 19.32
CA ASP A 71 6.44 9.75 18.67
C ASP A 71 6.84 9.67 17.20
N PHE A 72 7.90 8.92 16.87
CA PHE A 72 8.28 8.64 15.48
C PHE A 72 7.22 7.82 14.74
N LEU A 73 6.68 6.76 15.34
CA LEU A 73 5.60 5.99 14.73
C LEU A 73 4.36 6.85 14.48
N SER A 74 4.01 7.71 15.43
CA SER A 74 2.91 8.67 15.29
C SER A 74 3.17 9.71 14.19
N ALA A 75 4.43 10.14 14.03
CA ALA A 75 4.84 11.04 12.96
C ALA A 75 4.74 10.37 11.58
N ILE A 76 5.21 9.13 11.45
CA ILE A 76 5.08 8.33 10.23
C ILE A 76 3.60 8.16 9.87
N ASP A 77 2.78 7.75 10.83
CA ASP A 77 1.32 7.62 10.65
C ASP A 77 0.69 8.91 10.11
N ARG A 78 1.11 10.06 10.63
CA ARG A 78 0.59 11.36 10.24
C ARG A 78 1.03 11.78 8.85
N ILE A 79 2.27 11.47 8.47
CA ILE A 79 2.83 11.83 7.17
C ILE A 79 2.23 10.96 6.07
N VAL A 80 2.09 9.65 6.30
CA VAL A 80 1.56 8.70 5.30
C VAL A 80 0.04 8.72 5.26
N GLY A 81 -0.63 8.66 6.42
CA GLY A 81 -2.09 8.57 6.51
C GLY A 81 -2.81 9.91 6.62
N GLY A 82 -2.09 10.99 6.87
CA GLY A 82 -2.67 12.31 7.14
C GLY A 82 -3.10 12.50 8.60
N LEU A 83 -3.73 13.64 8.87
CA LEU A 83 -4.22 13.99 10.20
C LEU A 83 -5.33 13.06 10.66
N GLU A 84 -5.24 12.63 11.92
CA GLU A 84 -6.31 11.90 12.59
C GLU A 84 -7.57 12.77 12.70
N ARG A 85 -8.73 12.21 12.30
CA ARG A 85 -10.03 12.87 12.39
C ARG A 85 -10.72 12.50 13.72
N ARG A 86 -10.25 13.05 14.82
CA ARG A 86 -10.75 12.75 16.18
C ARG A 86 -12.24 13.01 16.36
N ASN A 87 -12.79 13.96 15.61
CA ASN A 87 -14.18 14.39 15.74
C ASN A 87 -15.09 13.79 14.66
N MET A 88 -14.64 12.79 13.92
CA MET A 88 -15.50 12.12 12.94
C MET A 88 -16.38 11.10 13.66
N PRO A 89 -17.70 11.33 13.77
CA PRO A 89 -18.59 10.35 14.35
C PRO A 89 -18.69 9.15 13.39
N MET A 90 -18.26 7.99 13.83
CA MET A 90 -18.56 6.72 13.17
C MET A 90 -19.62 5.99 13.98
N SER A 91 -20.68 5.56 13.31
CA SER A 91 -21.67 4.68 13.92
C SER A 91 -21.02 3.35 14.33
N PRO A 92 -21.56 2.61 15.31
CA PRO A 92 -21.07 1.28 15.66
C PRO A 92 -21.04 0.33 14.45
N GLU A 93 -21.97 0.46 13.53
CA GLU A 93 -22.07 -0.34 12.32
C GLU A 93 -20.95 0.00 11.33
N GLU A 94 -20.70 1.28 11.06
CA GLU A 94 -19.59 1.73 10.22
C GLU A 94 -18.24 1.31 10.80
N ARG A 95 -18.07 1.41 12.12
CA ARG A 95 -16.85 0.96 12.79
C ARG A 95 -16.64 -0.53 12.63
N ARG A 96 -17.70 -1.33 12.75
CA ARG A 96 -17.65 -2.77 12.54
C ARG A 96 -17.33 -3.11 11.09
N SER A 97 -17.98 -2.46 10.13
CA SER A 97 -17.74 -2.67 8.71
C SER A 97 -16.29 -2.34 8.35
N THR A 98 -15.78 -1.19 8.81
CA THR A 98 -14.38 -0.80 8.60
C THR A 98 -13.42 -1.82 9.23
N ALA A 99 -13.69 -2.30 10.44
CA ALA A 99 -12.84 -3.29 11.10
C ALA A 99 -12.78 -4.61 10.34
N ILE A 100 -13.91 -5.07 9.81
CA ILE A 100 -13.99 -6.30 9.00
C ILE A 100 -13.25 -6.10 7.68
N HIS A 101 -13.40 -4.96 7.05
CA HIS A 101 -12.70 -4.61 5.81
C HIS A 101 -11.18 -4.65 6.00
N GLU A 102 -10.66 -3.93 6.98
CA GLU A 102 -9.22 -3.87 7.24
C GLU A 102 -8.66 -5.23 7.71
N ALA A 103 -9.42 -5.96 8.51
CA ALA A 103 -9.04 -7.31 8.91
C ALA A 103 -8.98 -8.27 7.70
N GLY A 104 -9.88 -8.10 6.73
CA GLY A 104 -9.89 -8.87 5.49
C GLY A 104 -8.59 -8.70 4.69
N HIS A 105 -8.12 -7.47 4.50
CA HIS A 105 -6.81 -7.20 3.90
C HIS A 105 -5.69 -7.90 4.68
N ALA A 106 -5.67 -7.72 6.00
CA ALA A 106 -4.62 -8.26 6.83
C ALA A 106 -4.56 -9.79 6.80
N VAL A 107 -5.70 -10.47 6.89
CA VAL A 107 -5.77 -11.95 6.87
C VAL A 107 -5.29 -12.49 5.54
N VAL A 108 -5.77 -11.96 4.42
CA VAL A 108 -5.36 -12.43 3.09
C VAL A 108 -3.87 -12.21 2.86
N MET A 109 -3.35 -11.01 3.16
CA MET A 109 -1.92 -10.71 3.01
C MET A 109 -1.05 -11.58 3.92
N TRP A 110 -1.49 -11.86 5.16
CA TRP A 110 -0.75 -12.71 6.09
C TRP A 110 -0.60 -14.16 5.61
N ARG A 111 -1.57 -14.67 4.86
CA ARG A 111 -1.58 -16.05 4.35
C ARG A 111 -0.81 -16.23 3.05
N LEU A 112 -0.60 -15.16 2.29
CA LEU A 112 0.03 -15.22 0.98
C LEU A 112 1.51 -14.88 1.05
N LYS A 113 2.38 -15.79 0.62
CA LYS A 113 3.85 -15.70 0.77
C LYS A 113 4.49 -14.53 0.03
N ASN A 114 3.88 -14.08 -1.08
CA ASN A 114 4.44 -13.00 -1.91
C ASN A 114 3.67 -11.69 -1.72
N CYS A 115 2.97 -11.52 -0.60
CA CYS A 115 2.43 -10.24 -0.17
C CYS A 115 3.43 -9.50 0.71
N ASP A 116 3.31 -8.18 0.68
CA ASP A 116 4.02 -7.31 1.62
C ASP A 116 3.64 -7.67 3.06
N SER A 117 4.59 -7.64 3.99
CA SER A 117 4.35 -7.98 5.39
C SER A 117 3.40 -6.99 6.04
N VAL A 118 2.32 -7.46 6.65
CA VAL A 118 1.38 -6.60 7.39
C VAL A 118 2.08 -6.05 8.63
N LEU A 119 2.10 -4.73 8.74
CA LEU A 119 2.71 -4.01 9.83
C LEU A 119 1.70 -3.65 10.92
N LYS A 120 0.53 -3.17 10.50
CA LYS A 120 -0.47 -2.58 11.40
C LYS A 120 -1.83 -2.54 10.72
N VAL A 121 -2.87 -2.76 11.52
CA VAL A 121 -4.27 -2.56 11.13
C VAL A 121 -4.88 -1.50 12.04
N THR A 122 -5.62 -0.57 11.50
CA THR A 122 -6.25 0.51 12.28
C THR A 122 -7.61 0.87 11.70
N ILE A 123 -8.53 1.22 12.59
CA ILE A 123 -9.84 1.80 12.25
C ILE A 123 -9.93 3.26 12.69
N ILE A 124 -8.79 3.90 12.94
CA ILE A 124 -8.72 5.32 13.25
C ILE A 124 -8.80 6.10 11.92
N PRO A 125 -9.83 6.95 11.73
CA PRO A 125 -9.97 7.71 10.50
C PRO A 125 -8.82 8.72 10.32
N ARG A 126 -8.18 8.68 9.15
CA ARG A 126 -7.12 9.62 8.76
C ARG A 126 -7.34 10.09 7.32
N GLY A 127 -7.14 11.37 7.08
CA GLY A 127 -7.31 11.93 5.74
C GLY A 127 -8.70 11.61 5.15
N ARG A 128 -8.75 10.82 4.09
CA ARG A 128 -9.99 10.34 3.44
C ARG A 128 -10.37 8.90 3.82
N SER A 129 -9.51 8.19 4.53
CA SER A 129 -9.74 6.79 4.92
C SER A 129 -10.41 6.69 6.30
N LEU A 130 -11.31 5.71 6.43
CA LEU A 130 -11.95 5.35 7.71
C LEU A 130 -11.11 4.37 8.53
N GLY A 131 -10.26 3.61 7.86
CA GLY A 131 -9.29 2.68 8.41
C GLY A 131 -8.09 2.54 7.49
N ALA A 132 -7.11 1.73 7.86
CA ALA A 132 -6.00 1.38 7.00
C ALA A 132 -5.30 0.10 7.46
N THR A 133 -4.95 -0.74 6.51
CA THR A 133 -4.01 -1.84 6.70
C THR A 133 -2.66 -1.42 6.14
N TRP A 134 -1.68 -1.33 7.02
CA TRP A 134 -0.33 -0.90 6.69
C TRP A 134 0.55 -2.11 6.45
N TYR A 135 1.37 -2.04 5.41
CA TYR A 135 2.30 -3.09 5.05
C TYR A 135 3.68 -2.52 4.70
N LEU A 136 4.69 -3.33 4.88
CA LEU A 136 6.06 -3.05 4.50
C LEU A 136 6.29 -3.59 3.09
N PRO A 137 6.41 -2.72 2.06
CA PRO A 137 6.77 -3.17 0.73
C PRO A 137 8.13 -3.85 0.75
N GLU A 138 8.24 -5.04 0.17
CA GLU A 138 9.53 -5.64 -0.07
C GLU A 138 10.24 -4.88 -1.21
N GLU A 139 11.49 -4.49 -0.99
CA GLU A 139 12.35 -3.83 -1.97
C GLU A 139 12.83 -4.86 -3.01
N ARG A 140 11.93 -5.27 -3.92
CA ARG A 140 12.23 -6.19 -5.02
C ARG A 140 12.28 -5.41 -6.34
N ALA A 141 13.34 -5.63 -7.11
CA ALA A 141 13.48 -5.02 -8.44
C ALA A 141 12.55 -5.65 -9.49
N ASN A 142 12.15 -6.91 -9.33
CA ASN A 142 11.33 -7.65 -10.30
C ASN A 142 10.17 -8.37 -9.62
N HIS A 143 9.02 -8.34 -10.25
CA HIS A 143 7.80 -9.00 -9.80
C HIS A 143 7.34 -10.03 -10.83
N ASN A 144 6.99 -11.23 -10.38
CA ASN A 144 6.41 -12.29 -11.21
C ASN A 144 4.87 -12.27 -11.15
N VAL A 145 4.24 -13.11 -11.96
CA VAL A 145 2.77 -13.25 -12.01
C VAL A 145 2.19 -13.58 -10.64
N GLU A 146 2.81 -14.50 -9.89
CA GLU A 146 2.34 -14.90 -8.57
C GLU A 146 2.34 -13.75 -7.56
N HIS A 147 3.36 -12.89 -7.60
CA HIS A 147 3.42 -11.68 -6.75
C HIS A 147 2.24 -10.73 -7.04
N PHE A 148 1.96 -10.47 -8.33
CA PHE A 148 0.82 -9.64 -8.72
C PHE A 148 -0.52 -10.24 -8.28
N MET A 149 -0.70 -11.55 -8.47
CA MET A 149 -1.91 -12.27 -8.06
C MET A 149 -2.12 -12.18 -6.54
N HIS A 150 -1.10 -12.45 -5.75
CA HIS A 150 -1.15 -12.34 -4.29
C HIS A 150 -1.46 -10.92 -3.82
N LYS A 151 -0.85 -9.92 -4.45
CA LYS A 151 -1.07 -8.52 -4.13
C LYS A 151 -2.50 -8.08 -4.44
N MET A 152 -3.05 -8.48 -5.59
CA MET A 152 -4.45 -8.22 -5.94
C MET A 152 -5.42 -8.92 -4.98
N ALA A 153 -5.18 -10.19 -4.65
CA ALA A 153 -5.98 -10.91 -3.66
C ALA A 153 -5.96 -10.21 -2.29
N GLY A 154 -4.79 -9.72 -1.85
CA GLY A 154 -4.65 -8.92 -0.64
C GLY A 154 -5.48 -7.63 -0.68
N MET A 155 -5.44 -6.88 -1.80
CA MET A 155 -6.25 -5.66 -1.97
C MET A 155 -7.75 -5.95 -2.02
N LEU A 156 -8.17 -7.11 -2.53
CA LEU A 156 -9.58 -7.50 -2.57
C LEU A 156 -10.10 -8.05 -1.23
N GLY A 157 -9.19 -8.40 -0.31
CA GLY A 157 -9.52 -9.03 0.97
C GLY A 157 -10.55 -8.27 1.79
N GLY A 158 -10.47 -6.94 1.84
CA GLY A 158 -11.42 -6.11 2.57
C GLY A 158 -12.85 -6.24 2.04
N ARG A 159 -13.02 -6.10 0.72
CA ARG A 159 -14.34 -6.24 0.07
C ARG A 159 -14.92 -7.64 0.23
N ILE A 160 -14.10 -8.67 0.08
CA ILE A 160 -14.53 -10.07 0.23
C ILE A 160 -14.95 -10.35 1.68
N ALA A 161 -14.21 -9.82 2.66
CA ALA A 161 -14.60 -9.96 4.07
C ALA A 161 -15.94 -9.27 4.39
N GLU A 162 -16.20 -8.05 3.87
CA GLU A 162 -17.51 -7.41 4.00
C GLU A 162 -18.62 -8.28 3.40
N GLN A 163 -18.42 -8.80 2.20
CA GLN A 163 -19.42 -9.59 1.49
C GLN A 163 -19.73 -10.90 2.22
N GLN A 164 -18.71 -11.61 2.70
CA GLN A 164 -18.89 -12.91 3.36
C GLN A 164 -19.40 -12.81 4.79
N LEU A 165 -18.92 -11.83 5.56
CA LEU A 165 -19.22 -11.74 6.99
C LEU A 165 -20.42 -10.84 7.30
N MET A 166 -20.77 -9.93 6.40
CA MET A 166 -21.86 -8.97 6.59
C MET A 166 -22.95 -9.06 5.49
N GLY A 167 -22.69 -9.75 4.41
CA GLY A 167 -23.62 -9.83 3.26
C GLY A 167 -23.76 -8.50 2.51
N ILE A 168 -22.85 -7.54 2.69
CA ILE A 168 -22.90 -6.22 2.07
C ILE A 168 -21.65 -5.95 1.24
N THR A 169 -21.75 -4.99 0.34
CA THR A 169 -20.61 -4.41 -0.38
C THR A 169 -20.69 -2.90 -0.25
N SER A 170 -19.62 -2.28 0.22
CA SER A 170 -19.56 -0.84 0.44
C SER A 170 -18.76 -0.12 -0.66
N THR A 171 -18.87 1.20 -0.68
CA THR A 171 -18.03 2.07 -1.53
C THR A 171 -16.62 2.22 -0.99
N GLY A 172 -16.32 1.70 0.21
CA GLY A 172 -15.00 1.77 0.86
C GLY A 172 -13.90 1.11 0.03
N ALA A 173 -14.25 0.04 -0.70
CA ALA A 173 -13.32 -0.68 -1.57
C ALA A 173 -12.99 -0.01 -2.91
N LEU A 174 -13.40 1.25 -3.15
CA LEU A 174 -13.19 1.93 -4.45
C LEU A 174 -11.71 1.95 -4.85
N ASN A 175 -10.84 2.34 -3.95
CA ASN A 175 -9.40 2.43 -4.24
C ASN A 175 -8.77 1.05 -4.48
N ASP A 176 -9.20 0.03 -3.73
CA ASP A 176 -8.71 -1.33 -3.89
C ASP A 176 -9.11 -1.92 -5.25
N LEU A 177 -10.35 -1.69 -5.66
CA LEU A 177 -10.84 -2.09 -6.98
C LEU A 177 -10.12 -1.37 -8.11
N GLU A 178 -9.90 -0.05 -7.98
CA GLU A 178 -9.16 0.73 -8.95
C GLU A 178 -7.74 0.20 -9.12
N ARG A 179 -6.99 0.05 -8.03
CA ARG A 179 -5.62 -0.44 -8.06
C ARG A 179 -5.52 -1.88 -8.57
N THR A 180 -6.46 -2.75 -8.18
CA THR A 180 -6.53 -4.13 -8.68
C THR A 180 -6.75 -4.15 -10.19
N SER A 181 -7.69 -3.35 -10.70
CA SER A 181 -7.97 -3.27 -12.14
C SER A 181 -6.79 -2.72 -12.92
N GLN A 182 -6.13 -1.67 -12.43
CA GLN A 182 -4.92 -1.10 -13.05
C GLN A 182 -3.78 -2.12 -13.09
N MET A 183 -3.61 -2.90 -12.03
CA MET A 183 -2.57 -3.92 -11.95
C MET A 183 -2.84 -5.08 -12.91
N ALA A 184 -4.06 -5.59 -12.96
CA ALA A 184 -4.47 -6.64 -13.89
C ALA A 184 -4.30 -6.17 -15.35
N TYR A 185 -4.70 -4.93 -15.65
CA TYR A 185 -4.51 -4.34 -16.97
C TYR A 185 -3.01 -4.24 -17.33
N ALA A 186 -2.17 -3.79 -16.42
CA ALA A 186 -0.73 -3.71 -16.64
C ALA A 186 -0.09 -5.09 -16.91
N MET A 187 -0.52 -6.13 -16.18
CA MET A 187 -0.07 -7.50 -16.43
C MET A 187 -0.38 -7.96 -17.85
N VAL A 188 -1.59 -7.68 -18.33
CA VAL A 188 -2.06 -8.12 -19.65
C VAL A 188 -1.49 -7.25 -20.76
N ALA A 189 -1.59 -5.90 -20.64
CA ALA A 189 -1.33 -4.98 -21.73
C ALA A 189 0.13 -4.46 -21.77
N TYR A 190 0.84 -4.44 -20.62
CA TYR A 190 2.17 -3.85 -20.55
C TYR A 190 3.28 -4.87 -20.33
N TYR A 191 3.06 -5.87 -19.48
CA TYR A 191 4.11 -6.80 -19.08
C TYR A 191 4.12 -8.11 -19.87
N GLY A 192 3.13 -8.34 -20.77
CA GLY A 192 3.04 -9.58 -21.56
C GLY A 192 2.85 -10.82 -20.69
N MET A 193 2.15 -10.69 -19.54
CA MET A 193 1.95 -11.76 -18.56
C MET A 193 0.66 -12.58 -18.81
N SER A 194 -0.09 -12.27 -19.87
CA SER A 194 -1.25 -13.09 -20.28
C SER A 194 -0.86 -14.04 -21.40
N PRO A 195 -1.06 -15.35 -21.22
CA PRO A 195 -0.78 -16.34 -22.29
C PRO A 195 -1.61 -16.11 -23.58
N LYS A 196 -2.82 -15.54 -23.47
CA LYS A 196 -3.69 -15.29 -24.61
C LYS A 196 -3.27 -14.07 -25.43
N VAL A 197 -2.82 -13.01 -24.79
CA VAL A 197 -2.28 -11.83 -25.47
C VAL A 197 -0.86 -12.07 -25.95
N GLY A 198 -0.08 -12.87 -25.19
CA GLY A 198 1.29 -13.23 -25.54
C GLY A 198 2.33 -12.20 -25.13
N ASN A 199 3.55 -12.37 -25.67
CA ASN A 199 4.71 -11.53 -25.31
C ASN A 199 4.70 -10.21 -26.08
N ILE A 200 3.64 -9.43 -25.92
CA ILE A 200 3.45 -8.12 -26.57
C ILE A 200 3.26 -7.08 -25.48
N SER A 201 3.89 -5.92 -25.64
CA SER A 201 3.66 -4.75 -24.79
C SER A 201 3.02 -3.62 -25.58
N PHE A 202 1.93 -3.10 -25.08
CA PHE A 202 1.25 -1.92 -25.61
C PHE A 202 1.62 -0.65 -24.81
N TYR A 203 2.61 -0.75 -23.91
CA TYR A 203 3.12 0.40 -23.16
C TYR A 203 3.85 1.38 -24.06
N ASP A 204 3.63 2.68 -23.88
CA ASP A 204 4.35 3.74 -24.56
C ASP A 204 5.31 4.43 -23.60
N SER A 205 6.59 4.09 -23.67
CA SER A 205 7.66 4.70 -22.88
C SER A 205 8.04 6.11 -23.35
N SER A 206 7.63 6.50 -24.58
CA SER A 206 7.96 7.83 -25.12
C SER A 206 7.02 8.92 -24.59
N GLY A 207 5.81 8.54 -24.12
CA GLY A 207 4.76 9.47 -23.71
C GLY A 207 4.22 10.34 -24.86
N GLN A 208 4.56 10.03 -26.12
CA GLN A 208 4.18 10.81 -27.29
C GLN A 208 2.95 10.28 -28.02
N ARG A 209 2.44 9.11 -27.58
CA ARG A 209 1.26 8.53 -28.20
C ARG A 209 0.02 9.38 -27.88
N ASP A 210 -0.78 9.64 -28.91
CA ASP A 210 -2.07 10.34 -28.72
C ASP A 210 -2.97 9.53 -27.79
N MET A 211 -3.48 10.18 -26.74
CA MET A 211 -4.37 9.56 -25.75
C MET A 211 -5.71 9.10 -26.35
N PHE A 212 -6.06 9.56 -27.55
CA PHE A 212 -7.32 9.21 -28.21
C PHE A 212 -7.20 7.98 -29.12
N THR A 213 -6.00 7.47 -29.38
CA THR A 213 -5.79 6.30 -30.26
C THR A 213 -5.35 5.09 -29.45
N LYS A 214 -6.16 4.02 -29.48
CA LYS A 214 -5.75 2.72 -28.94
C LYS A 214 -4.62 2.14 -29.79
N PRO A 215 -3.57 1.56 -29.18
CA PRO A 215 -2.45 0.95 -29.92
C PRO A 215 -2.77 -0.44 -30.48
N PHE A 216 -4.01 -0.87 -30.42
CA PHE A 216 -4.47 -2.20 -30.80
C PHE A 216 -5.89 -2.16 -31.38
N SER A 217 -6.28 -3.23 -32.09
CA SER A 217 -7.59 -3.41 -32.69
C SER A 217 -8.68 -3.64 -31.64
N GLU A 218 -9.96 -3.45 -31.99
CA GLU A 218 -11.09 -3.75 -31.11
C GLU A 218 -11.11 -5.21 -30.65
N ARG A 219 -10.75 -6.15 -31.53
CA ARG A 219 -10.62 -7.56 -31.16
C ARG A 219 -9.56 -7.78 -30.06
N THR A 220 -8.46 -7.07 -30.11
CA THR A 220 -7.42 -7.11 -29.06
C THR A 220 -7.90 -6.44 -27.79
N ALA A 221 -8.69 -5.36 -27.89
CA ALA A 221 -9.30 -4.70 -26.74
C ALA A 221 -10.23 -5.68 -25.99
N GLU A 222 -11.14 -6.38 -26.69
CA GLU A 222 -12.01 -7.41 -26.13
C GLU A 222 -11.21 -8.50 -25.41
N LEU A 223 -10.13 -8.97 -26.05
CA LEU A 223 -9.27 -10.00 -25.46
C LEU A 223 -8.57 -9.49 -24.18
N ILE A 224 -8.13 -8.24 -24.16
CA ILE A 224 -7.53 -7.62 -22.97
C ILE A 224 -8.59 -7.54 -21.86
N ASP A 225 -9.81 -7.08 -22.16
CA ASP A 225 -10.90 -6.97 -21.18
C ASP A 225 -11.26 -8.35 -20.59
N ASP A 226 -11.34 -9.40 -21.40
CA ASP A 226 -11.60 -10.76 -20.95
C ASP A 226 -10.50 -11.29 -20.04
N GLU A 227 -9.23 -11.07 -20.39
CA GLU A 227 -8.09 -11.52 -19.59
C GLU A 227 -7.94 -10.73 -18.29
N VAL A 228 -8.21 -9.43 -18.30
CA VAL A 228 -8.25 -8.61 -17.08
C VAL A 228 -9.32 -9.14 -16.12
N ARG A 229 -10.52 -9.39 -16.62
CA ARG A 229 -11.63 -9.97 -15.82
C ARG A 229 -11.24 -11.32 -15.24
N ARG A 230 -10.70 -12.22 -16.06
CA ARG A 230 -10.25 -13.55 -15.60
C ARG A 230 -9.23 -13.45 -14.47
N ILE A 231 -8.22 -12.57 -14.60
CA ILE A 231 -7.18 -12.37 -13.61
C ILE A 231 -7.77 -11.83 -12.29
N VAL A 232 -8.69 -10.86 -12.38
CA VAL A 232 -9.37 -10.32 -11.19
C VAL A 232 -10.24 -11.38 -10.53
N ASP A 233 -10.99 -12.19 -11.30
CA ASP A 233 -11.84 -13.27 -10.77
C ASP A 233 -11.00 -14.35 -10.08
N GLU A 234 -9.83 -14.68 -10.59
CA GLU A 234 -8.88 -15.59 -9.93
C GLU A 234 -8.36 -15.01 -8.60
N ALA A 235 -8.04 -13.73 -8.55
CA ALA A 235 -7.63 -13.05 -7.31
C ALA A 235 -8.78 -12.99 -6.29
N VAL A 236 -10.04 -12.77 -6.74
CA VAL A 236 -11.24 -12.85 -5.91
C VAL A 236 -11.40 -14.25 -5.33
N ALA A 237 -11.29 -15.29 -6.16
CA ALA A 237 -11.42 -16.69 -5.70
C ALA A 237 -10.38 -17.02 -4.63
N MET A 238 -9.13 -16.59 -4.82
CA MET A 238 -8.05 -16.78 -3.85
C MET A 238 -8.33 -16.09 -2.52
N ALA A 239 -8.77 -14.82 -2.54
CA ALA A 239 -9.14 -14.10 -1.32
C ALA A 239 -10.34 -14.72 -0.62
N THR A 240 -11.33 -15.19 -1.40
CA THR A 240 -12.54 -15.85 -0.93
C THR A 240 -12.20 -17.14 -0.15
N GLU A 241 -11.38 -18.02 -0.72
CA GLU A 241 -10.94 -19.26 -0.08
C GLU A 241 -10.21 -18.98 1.26
N ILE A 242 -9.35 -17.97 1.29
CA ILE A 242 -8.60 -17.62 2.51
C ILE A 242 -9.56 -17.12 3.59
N ILE A 243 -10.46 -16.18 3.27
CA ILE A 243 -11.42 -15.63 4.23
C ILE A 243 -12.37 -16.71 4.74
N GLU A 244 -12.86 -17.64 3.88
CA GLU A 244 -13.71 -18.74 4.31
C GLU A 244 -13.03 -19.70 5.27
N ARG A 245 -11.76 -19.97 5.06
CA ARG A 245 -10.98 -20.88 5.90
C ARG A 245 -10.62 -20.28 7.26
N ASP A 246 -10.31 -18.98 7.30
CA ASP A 246 -9.67 -18.32 8.46
C ASP A 246 -10.61 -17.35 9.22
N ARG A 247 -11.92 -17.36 8.91
CA ARG A 247 -12.95 -16.55 9.58
C ARG A 247 -13.32 -17.04 10.98
#